data_9b9cf74a12b82607d8bfb4ba18ab6190
#
_entry.id   9b9cf74a12b82607d8bfb4ba18ab6190
#
_cell.length_a   1.000
_cell.length_b   1.000
_cell.length_c   1.000
_cell.angle_alpha   90.00
_cell.angle_beta   90.00
_cell.angle_gamma   90.00
#
_symmetry.space_group_name_H-M   'P 1'
#
loop_
_entity.id
_entity.type
_entity.pdbx_description
1 polymer ?
#
loop_
_entity_poly.entity_id
_entity_poly.type
_entity_poly.pdbx_seq_one_letter_code
_entity_poly.pdbx_strand_id
1 'polypeptide(L)'
;MSASETSSNHPPRVRVAPSPTGDPHVGTAYVALFNRTHARQGGGQFLLRIDDTDRSRYQATSEDQIFHALEWLGLNWDEGPDKGGPHAPYRQSERLEHYQSLIERLMASGHSYRCFCTADRISELREDQKANKQRLGYDGACREISAEDSERRARDGESHVIRLKVPNSGETVFKDRLRGEIRVSNAEIDDQVLIKTDGFPTYHLANVADDIS
;
A
#
# COMPACT_ATOMS: atom_id res chain seq x y z
N MET A 1 -36.39 -1.96 10.99
CA MET A 1 -36.26 -0.82 10.07
C MET A 1 -35.09 -1.16 9.16
N SER A 2 -35.39 -1.45 7.91
CA SER A 2 -34.41 -1.90 6.91
C SER A 2 -33.45 -0.75 6.57
N ALA A 3 -32.18 -0.93 6.89
CA ALA A 3 -31.14 -0.04 6.39
C ALA A 3 -31.04 -0.28 4.88
N SER A 4 -31.44 0.73 4.10
CA SER A 4 -31.27 0.75 2.66
C SER A 4 -29.79 0.57 2.32
N GLU A 5 -29.45 -0.57 1.77
CA GLU A 5 -28.18 -0.78 1.08
C GLU A 5 -28.12 0.23 -0.07
N THR A 6 -27.33 1.28 0.10
CA THR A 6 -26.88 2.10 -1.02
C THR A 6 -25.88 1.24 -1.82
N SER A 7 -26.41 0.37 -2.68
CA SER A 7 -25.61 -0.19 -3.74
C SER A 7 -25.12 0.99 -4.59
N SER A 8 -23.82 1.26 -4.61
CA SER A 8 -23.26 2.22 -5.55
C SER A 8 -23.67 1.76 -6.95
N ASN A 9 -24.45 2.59 -7.64
CA ASN A 9 -25.01 2.29 -8.97
C ASN A 9 -23.94 2.34 -10.08
N HIS A 10 -22.65 2.28 -9.68
CA HIS A 10 -21.53 2.31 -10.60
C HIS A 10 -21.03 0.88 -10.86
N PRO A 11 -20.74 0.55 -12.15
CA PRO A 11 -20.11 -0.70 -12.51
C PRO A 11 -18.80 -0.91 -11.70
N PRO A 12 -18.53 -2.13 -11.22
CA PRO A 12 -17.36 -2.37 -10.38
C PRO A 12 -16.06 -2.18 -11.16
N ARG A 13 -15.12 -1.43 -10.61
CA ARG A 13 -13.72 -1.40 -11.05
C ARG A 13 -12.90 -2.22 -10.08
N VAL A 14 -12.32 -3.29 -10.56
CA VAL A 14 -11.54 -4.23 -9.73
C VAL A 14 -10.21 -4.54 -10.41
N ARG A 15 -9.25 -4.96 -9.63
CA ARG A 15 -7.90 -5.16 -10.15
C ARG A 15 -7.24 -6.43 -9.61
N VAL A 16 -6.24 -6.94 -10.34
CA VAL A 16 -5.17 -7.77 -9.80
C VAL A 16 -3.87 -6.96 -9.85
N ALA A 17 -3.03 -7.09 -8.81
CA ALA A 17 -1.82 -6.28 -8.68
C ALA A 17 -0.63 -7.16 -8.26
N PRO A 18 -0.10 -8.00 -9.16
CA PRO A 18 1.06 -8.83 -8.88
C PRO A 18 2.35 -8.00 -8.79
N SER A 19 3.26 -8.45 -7.93
CA SER A 19 4.63 -7.93 -7.87
C SER A 19 5.54 -8.78 -8.76
N PRO A 20 6.34 -8.20 -9.66
CA PRO A 20 7.22 -8.92 -10.58
C PRO A 20 8.54 -9.31 -9.90
N THR A 21 8.47 -10.19 -8.89
CA THR A 21 9.59 -10.59 -8.04
C THR A 21 9.99 -12.07 -8.20
N GLY A 22 9.50 -12.73 -9.23
CA GLY A 22 9.73 -14.14 -9.54
C GLY A 22 8.60 -14.71 -10.40
N ASP A 23 8.57 -16.03 -10.55
CA ASP A 23 7.55 -16.70 -11.36
C ASP A 23 6.14 -16.42 -10.88
N PRO A 24 5.15 -16.31 -11.80
CA PRO A 24 3.75 -16.11 -11.45
C PRO A 24 3.24 -17.23 -10.54
N HIS A 25 2.58 -16.84 -9.45
CA HIS A 25 2.00 -17.79 -8.51
C HIS A 25 0.53 -18.09 -8.85
N VAL A 26 0.08 -19.31 -8.62
CA VAL A 26 -1.34 -19.72 -8.83
C VAL A 26 -2.30 -18.79 -8.07
N GLY A 27 -1.89 -18.23 -6.94
CA GLY A 27 -2.67 -17.23 -6.19
C GLY A 27 -2.99 -15.97 -7.01
N THR A 28 -2.09 -15.51 -7.88
CA THR A 28 -2.37 -14.39 -8.79
C THR A 28 -3.49 -14.74 -9.76
N ALA A 29 -3.44 -15.93 -10.36
CA ALA A 29 -4.49 -16.42 -11.26
C ALA A 29 -5.84 -16.57 -10.55
N TYR A 30 -5.83 -17.11 -9.32
CA TYR A 30 -7.02 -17.26 -8.49
C TYR A 30 -7.69 -15.92 -8.20
N VAL A 31 -6.94 -14.95 -7.70
CA VAL A 31 -7.45 -13.60 -7.42
C VAL A 31 -7.93 -12.90 -8.69
N ALA A 32 -7.18 -13.01 -9.80
CA ALA A 32 -7.57 -12.46 -11.09
C ALA A 32 -8.89 -13.04 -11.60
N LEU A 33 -9.09 -14.35 -11.47
CA LEU A 33 -10.33 -15.03 -11.88
C LEU A 33 -11.56 -14.47 -11.14
N PHE A 34 -11.47 -14.32 -9.82
CA PHE A 34 -12.58 -13.77 -9.02
C PHE A 34 -12.88 -12.33 -9.38
N ASN A 35 -11.85 -11.49 -9.45
CA ASN A 35 -12.01 -10.06 -9.79
C ASN A 35 -12.60 -9.90 -11.19
N ARG A 36 -12.06 -10.62 -12.18
CA ARG A 36 -12.58 -10.56 -13.55
C ARG A 36 -14.04 -11.01 -13.63
N THR A 37 -14.37 -12.11 -12.93
CA THR A 37 -15.75 -12.62 -12.89
C THR A 37 -16.70 -11.59 -12.28
N HIS A 38 -16.30 -10.97 -11.16
CA HIS A 38 -17.08 -9.92 -10.51
C HIS A 38 -17.28 -8.70 -11.43
N ALA A 39 -16.21 -8.23 -12.10
CA ALA A 39 -16.32 -7.17 -13.09
C ALA A 39 -17.32 -7.51 -14.20
N ARG A 40 -17.18 -8.68 -14.80
CA ARG A 40 -18.08 -9.15 -15.90
C ARG A 40 -19.54 -9.26 -15.48
N GLN A 41 -19.82 -9.77 -14.29
CA GLN A 41 -21.19 -9.89 -13.78
C GLN A 41 -21.81 -8.51 -13.49
N GLY A 42 -21.01 -7.55 -13.06
CA GLY A 42 -21.46 -6.19 -12.75
C GLY A 42 -21.40 -5.21 -13.93
N GLY A 43 -21.01 -5.65 -15.14
CA GLY A 43 -20.80 -4.77 -16.29
C GLY A 43 -19.66 -3.75 -16.08
N GLY A 44 -18.71 -4.10 -15.23
CA GLY A 44 -17.57 -3.26 -14.84
C GLY A 44 -16.27 -3.59 -15.56
N GLN A 45 -15.16 -3.15 -14.98
CA GLN A 45 -13.82 -3.26 -15.57
C GLN A 45 -12.87 -4.06 -14.66
N PHE A 46 -12.03 -4.88 -15.29
CA PHE A 46 -10.95 -5.62 -14.64
C PHE A 46 -9.60 -5.06 -15.09
N LEU A 47 -8.78 -4.62 -14.14
CA LEU A 47 -7.53 -3.93 -14.35
C LEU A 47 -6.34 -4.80 -13.95
N LEU A 48 -5.22 -4.63 -14.64
CA LEU A 48 -3.91 -5.15 -14.24
C LEU A 48 -3.02 -3.98 -13.80
N ARG A 49 -2.55 -4.02 -12.54
CA ARG A 49 -1.52 -3.11 -12.03
C ARG A 49 -0.28 -3.92 -11.68
N ILE A 50 0.90 -3.38 -11.91
CA ILE A 50 2.17 -3.98 -11.52
C ILE A 50 2.68 -3.26 -10.27
N ASP A 51 2.76 -4.02 -9.17
CA ASP A 51 3.24 -3.50 -7.88
C ASP A 51 4.77 -3.75 -7.77
N ASP A 52 5.56 -2.86 -8.40
CA ASP A 52 7.00 -2.96 -8.59
C ASP A 52 7.82 -1.99 -7.72
N THR A 53 7.29 -1.61 -6.54
CA THR A 53 7.98 -0.72 -5.58
C THR A 53 9.18 -1.39 -4.88
N ASP A 54 9.28 -2.71 -4.92
CA ASP A 54 10.46 -3.45 -4.42
C ASP A 54 11.49 -3.61 -5.53
N ARG A 55 12.30 -2.57 -5.73
CA ARG A 55 13.31 -2.52 -6.78
C ARG A 55 14.46 -3.54 -6.59
N SER A 56 14.66 -3.99 -5.35
CA SER A 56 15.71 -4.98 -5.05
C SER A 56 15.38 -6.38 -5.54
N ARG A 57 14.09 -6.71 -5.63
CA ARG A 57 13.59 -8.02 -6.10
C ARG A 57 12.95 -7.96 -7.48
N TYR A 58 12.90 -6.80 -8.11
CA TYR A 58 12.31 -6.64 -9.44
C TYR A 58 13.04 -7.48 -10.50
N GLN A 59 12.29 -8.20 -11.32
CA GLN A 59 12.78 -8.97 -12.47
C GLN A 59 11.90 -8.65 -13.69
N ALA A 60 12.49 -8.06 -14.73
CA ALA A 60 11.75 -7.70 -15.94
C ALA A 60 11.06 -8.90 -16.60
N THR A 61 11.72 -10.07 -16.61
CA THR A 61 11.14 -11.32 -17.16
C THR A 61 9.90 -11.78 -16.40
N SER A 62 9.78 -11.45 -15.10
CA SER A 62 8.59 -11.81 -14.30
C SER A 62 7.36 -11.02 -14.73
N GLU A 63 7.51 -9.79 -15.18
CA GLU A 63 6.39 -9.01 -15.70
C GLU A 63 5.83 -9.63 -16.97
N ASP A 64 6.68 -10.00 -17.92
CA ASP A 64 6.27 -10.71 -19.15
C ASP A 64 5.59 -12.05 -18.84
N GLN A 65 6.12 -12.78 -17.88
CA GLN A 65 5.51 -14.05 -17.43
C GLN A 65 4.13 -13.84 -16.82
N ILE A 66 3.90 -12.75 -16.06
CA ILE A 66 2.58 -12.40 -15.53
C ILE A 66 1.60 -12.17 -16.67
N PHE A 67 1.97 -11.37 -17.68
CA PHE A 67 1.10 -11.12 -18.83
C PHE A 67 0.76 -12.42 -19.56
N HIS A 68 1.76 -13.21 -19.94
CA HIS A 68 1.56 -14.49 -20.61
C HIS A 68 0.68 -15.47 -19.82
N ALA A 69 0.91 -15.57 -18.49
CA ALA A 69 0.12 -16.47 -17.66
C ALA A 69 -1.35 -16.07 -17.59
N LEU A 70 -1.65 -14.78 -17.45
CA LEU A 70 -3.02 -14.27 -17.42
C LEU A 70 -3.70 -14.41 -18.77
N GLU A 71 -3.02 -14.13 -19.87
CA GLU A 71 -3.52 -14.31 -21.24
C GLU A 71 -3.79 -15.78 -21.56
N TRP A 72 -2.86 -16.68 -21.22
CA TRP A 72 -3.02 -18.11 -21.40
C TRP A 72 -4.25 -18.67 -20.67
N LEU A 73 -4.55 -18.13 -19.48
CA LEU A 73 -5.73 -18.47 -18.70
C LEU A 73 -7.02 -17.80 -19.22
N GLY A 74 -6.93 -16.96 -20.24
CA GLY A 74 -8.06 -16.17 -20.74
C GLY A 74 -8.52 -15.07 -19.76
N LEU A 75 -7.67 -14.67 -18.81
CA LEU A 75 -7.94 -13.63 -17.81
C LEU A 75 -7.53 -12.25 -18.31
N ASN A 76 -7.97 -11.90 -19.52
CA ASN A 76 -7.67 -10.61 -20.12
C ASN A 76 -8.24 -9.45 -19.31
N TRP A 77 -7.45 -8.38 -19.19
CA TRP A 77 -7.78 -7.12 -18.48
C TRP A 77 -8.21 -6.04 -19.47
N ASP A 78 -8.95 -5.07 -18.97
CA ASP A 78 -9.46 -3.96 -19.77
C ASP A 78 -8.49 -2.76 -19.79
N GLU A 79 -7.76 -2.54 -18.67
CA GLU A 79 -6.76 -1.49 -18.49
C GLU A 79 -5.50 -2.08 -17.83
N GLY A 80 -4.33 -1.58 -18.19
CA GLY A 80 -3.05 -2.06 -17.64
C GLY A 80 -1.82 -1.42 -18.25
N PRO A 81 -0.61 -1.87 -17.89
CA PRO A 81 0.65 -1.27 -18.34
C PRO A 81 0.84 -1.28 -19.86
N ASP A 82 0.29 -2.29 -20.54
CA ASP A 82 0.36 -2.50 -21.99
C ASP A 82 -0.79 -1.86 -22.75
N LYS A 83 -1.95 -1.67 -22.11
CA LYS A 83 -3.18 -1.16 -22.72
C LYS A 83 -3.44 0.31 -22.42
N GLY A 84 -2.81 0.83 -21.38
CA GLY A 84 -3.14 2.16 -20.87
C GLY A 84 -4.51 2.21 -20.21
N GLY A 85 -5.07 3.42 -20.12
CA GLY A 85 -6.38 3.71 -19.54
C GLY A 85 -6.42 5.08 -18.86
N PRO A 86 -7.58 5.50 -18.34
CA PRO A 86 -7.79 6.84 -17.81
C PRO A 86 -7.00 7.14 -16.52
N HIS A 87 -6.53 6.10 -15.80
CA HIS A 87 -5.78 6.23 -14.57
C HIS A 87 -4.31 5.78 -14.72
N ALA A 88 -3.79 5.75 -15.96
CA ALA A 88 -2.39 5.43 -16.22
C ALA A 88 -1.44 6.42 -15.49
N PRO A 89 -0.21 5.98 -15.18
CA PRO A 89 0.40 4.68 -15.46
C PRO A 89 -0.07 3.58 -14.49
N TYR A 90 0.05 2.31 -14.93
CA TYR A 90 -0.34 1.12 -14.14
C TYR A 90 0.86 0.34 -13.59
N ARG A 91 2.04 0.93 -13.54
CA ARG A 91 3.19 0.48 -12.75
C ARG A 91 3.41 1.43 -11.59
N GLN A 92 3.55 0.90 -10.39
CA GLN A 92 3.72 1.75 -9.20
C GLN A 92 5.01 2.57 -9.24
N SER A 93 6.08 2.03 -9.82
CA SER A 93 7.34 2.77 -10.01
C SER A 93 7.22 4.02 -10.88
N GLU A 94 6.21 4.09 -11.73
CA GLU A 94 5.94 5.23 -12.62
C GLU A 94 5.01 6.29 -11.98
N ARG A 95 4.54 6.07 -10.72
CA ARG A 95 3.57 6.93 -10.01
C ARG A 95 4.19 7.70 -8.83
N LEU A 96 5.50 7.85 -8.78
CA LEU A 96 6.20 8.45 -7.62
C LEU A 96 5.71 9.86 -7.27
N GLU A 97 5.43 10.70 -8.27
CA GLU A 97 4.90 12.05 -8.05
C GLU A 97 3.52 12.04 -7.36
N HIS A 98 2.68 11.05 -7.70
CA HIS A 98 1.37 10.87 -7.07
C HIS A 98 1.54 10.55 -5.56
N TYR A 99 2.45 9.62 -5.22
CA TYR A 99 2.72 9.27 -3.83
C TYR A 99 3.35 10.42 -3.06
N GLN A 100 4.25 11.17 -3.70
CA GLN A 100 4.88 12.35 -3.10
C GLN A 100 3.84 13.39 -2.72
N SER A 101 2.93 13.73 -3.63
CA SER A 101 1.83 14.67 -3.37
C SER A 101 0.94 14.22 -2.20
N LEU A 102 0.65 12.92 -2.10
CA LEU A 102 -0.13 12.38 -0.99
C LEU A 102 0.61 12.49 0.34
N ILE A 103 1.90 12.19 0.35
CA ILE A 103 2.75 12.30 1.55
C ILE A 103 2.85 13.75 2.03
N GLU A 104 3.01 14.71 1.14
CA GLU A 104 3.04 16.14 1.49
C GLU A 104 1.74 16.55 2.19
N ARG A 105 0.59 16.08 1.70
CA ARG A 105 -0.70 16.31 2.35
C ARG A 105 -0.79 15.66 3.74
N LEU A 106 -0.30 14.42 3.90
CA LEU A 106 -0.28 13.73 5.19
C LEU A 106 0.66 14.42 6.19
N MET A 107 1.82 14.90 5.75
CA MET A 107 2.75 15.67 6.55
C MET A 107 2.12 17.01 6.99
N ALA A 108 1.54 17.75 6.06
CA ALA A 108 0.91 19.04 6.35
C ALA A 108 -0.28 18.92 7.32
N SER A 109 -1.01 17.81 7.26
CA SER A 109 -2.15 17.54 8.16
C SER A 109 -1.74 16.88 9.48
N GLY A 110 -0.44 16.62 9.71
CA GLY A 110 0.08 16.00 10.93
C GLY A 110 -0.23 14.49 11.07
N HIS A 111 -0.64 13.83 9.98
CA HIS A 111 -0.92 12.39 9.96
C HIS A 111 0.29 11.53 9.57
N SER A 112 1.42 12.14 9.31
CA SER A 112 2.70 11.45 9.12
C SER A 112 3.86 12.28 9.66
N TYR A 113 5.01 11.64 9.83
CA TYR A 113 6.21 12.28 10.37
C TYR A 113 7.50 11.61 9.88
N ARG A 114 8.63 12.32 9.92
CA ARG A 114 9.94 11.76 9.60
C ARG A 114 10.50 10.98 10.78
N CYS A 115 10.96 9.77 10.50
CA CYS A 115 11.63 8.91 11.48
C CYS A 115 13.10 8.73 11.07
N PHE A 116 14.00 9.16 11.93
CA PHE A 116 15.45 9.15 11.74
C PHE A 116 16.14 7.95 12.42
N CYS A 117 15.39 6.95 12.84
CA CYS A 117 15.94 5.74 13.41
C CYS A 117 16.68 4.92 12.37
N THR A 118 17.90 4.50 12.70
CA THR A 118 18.69 3.60 11.85
C THR A 118 18.08 2.19 11.79
N ALA A 119 18.46 1.42 10.78
CA ALA A 119 18.07 0.01 10.66
C ALA A 119 18.56 -0.83 11.86
N ASP A 120 19.78 -0.55 12.34
CA ASP A 120 20.37 -1.25 13.48
C ASP A 120 19.56 -1.00 14.76
N ARG A 121 19.22 0.27 15.06
CA ARG A 121 18.36 0.61 16.19
C ARG A 121 17.01 -0.12 16.14
N ILE A 122 16.40 -0.19 14.97
CA ILE A 122 15.12 -0.89 14.81
C ILE A 122 15.29 -2.41 14.98
N SER A 123 16.42 -2.96 14.55
CA SER A 123 16.74 -4.38 14.79
C SER A 123 16.93 -4.69 16.27
N GLU A 124 17.73 -3.90 16.97
CA GLU A 124 17.94 -4.01 18.42
C GLU A 124 16.62 -3.91 19.18
N LEU A 125 15.78 -2.92 18.87
CA LEU A 125 14.44 -2.79 19.47
C LEU A 125 13.61 -4.07 19.31
N ARG A 126 13.62 -4.65 18.12
CA ARG A 126 12.86 -5.89 17.85
C ARG A 126 13.41 -7.10 18.61
N GLU A 127 14.72 -7.19 18.75
CA GLU A 127 15.36 -8.24 19.55
C GLU A 127 15.00 -8.12 21.03
N ASP A 128 15.05 -6.92 21.58
CA ASP A 128 14.65 -6.65 22.95
C ASP A 128 13.17 -6.97 23.19
N GLN A 129 12.29 -6.55 22.27
CA GLN A 129 10.87 -6.87 22.36
C GLN A 129 10.61 -8.38 22.32
N LYS A 130 11.33 -9.13 21.46
CA LYS A 130 11.25 -10.60 21.42
C LYS A 130 11.73 -11.23 22.71
N ALA A 131 12.87 -10.79 23.23
CA ALA A 131 13.45 -11.33 24.48
C ALA A 131 12.50 -11.14 25.68
N ASN A 132 11.82 -9.99 25.71
CA ASN A 132 10.87 -9.63 26.76
C ASN A 132 9.42 -10.09 26.48
N LYS A 133 9.18 -10.87 25.40
CA LYS A 133 7.84 -11.31 24.94
C LYS A 133 6.84 -10.16 24.79
N GLN A 134 7.34 -9.01 24.39
CA GLN A 134 6.53 -7.83 24.09
C GLN A 134 6.02 -7.90 22.66
N ARG A 135 5.01 -7.08 22.35
CA ARG A 135 4.54 -6.92 20.99
C ARG A 135 5.63 -6.26 20.12
N LEU A 136 5.86 -6.83 18.94
CA LEU A 136 6.79 -6.24 17.97
C LEU A 136 6.14 -5.02 17.31
N GLY A 137 6.85 -3.90 17.33
CA GLY A 137 6.40 -2.67 16.71
C GLY A 137 7.41 -1.54 16.87
N TYR A 138 7.13 -0.42 16.25
CA TYR A 138 7.93 0.78 16.43
C TYR A 138 7.55 1.47 17.75
N ASP A 139 8.55 1.93 18.48
CA ASP A 139 8.37 2.54 19.81
C ASP A 139 8.01 4.04 19.79
N GLY A 140 7.86 4.63 18.61
CA GLY A 140 7.49 6.04 18.47
C GLY A 140 8.60 7.05 18.78
N ALA A 141 9.86 6.64 18.87
CA ALA A 141 10.98 7.50 19.30
C ALA A 141 11.13 8.83 18.55
N CYS A 142 10.73 8.88 17.27
CA CYS A 142 10.77 10.13 16.48
C CYS A 142 9.41 10.84 16.38
N ARG A 143 8.37 10.30 17.01
CA ARG A 143 7.00 10.77 16.85
C ARG A 143 6.76 12.19 17.36
N GLU A 144 7.48 12.58 18.40
CA GLU A 144 7.33 13.87 19.07
C GLU A 144 8.48 14.86 18.75
N ILE A 145 9.29 14.56 17.73
CA ILE A 145 10.27 15.53 17.21
C ILE A 145 9.52 16.73 16.65
N SER A 146 9.95 17.95 17.00
CA SER A 146 9.31 19.17 16.51
C SER A 146 9.40 19.27 14.98
N ALA A 147 8.45 19.95 14.36
CA ALA A 147 8.47 20.18 12.91
C ALA A 147 9.76 20.89 12.47
N GLU A 148 10.22 21.90 13.26
CA GLU A 148 11.43 22.65 12.99
C GLU A 148 12.68 21.76 13.02
N ASP A 149 12.85 20.95 14.07
CA ASP A 149 13.96 20.01 14.17
C ASP A 149 13.93 18.94 13.07
N SER A 150 12.75 18.42 12.77
CA SER A 150 12.53 17.45 11.71
C SER A 150 12.93 18.00 10.34
N GLU A 151 12.55 19.25 10.04
CA GLU A 151 12.92 19.91 8.78
C GLU A 151 14.41 20.25 8.73
N ARG A 152 14.99 20.71 9.84
CA ARG A 152 16.43 20.99 9.93
C ARG A 152 17.23 19.72 9.64
N ARG A 153 16.95 18.61 10.32
CA ARG A 153 17.63 17.31 10.14
C ARG A 153 17.53 16.81 8.71
N ALA A 154 16.33 16.91 8.11
CA ALA A 154 16.12 16.51 6.72
C ALA A 154 16.92 17.40 5.73
N ARG A 155 16.98 18.73 5.95
CA ARG A 155 17.80 19.65 5.15
C ARG A 155 19.31 19.39 5.30
N ASP A 156 19.72 18.97 6.48
CA ASP A 156 21.12 18.60 6.76
C ASP A 156 21.49 17.24 6.13
N GLY A 157 20.56 16.60 5.41
CA GLY A 157 20.78 15.34 4.68
C GLY A 157 20.71 14.10 5.55
N GLU A 158 20.17 14.18 6.77
CA GLU A 158 20.03 13.01 7.63
C GLU A 158 19.03 12.01 7.03
N SER A 159 19.47 10.75 6.92
CA SER A 159 18.66 9.67 6.35
C SER A 159 17.41 9.43 7.20
N HIS A 160 16.26 9.34 6.57
CA HIS A 160 15.00 9.14 7.26
C HIS A 160 13.97 8.38 6.40
N VAL A 161 12.97 7.86 7.07
CA VAL A 161 11.74 7.32 6.45
C VAL A 161 10.55 8.19 6.86
N ILE A 162 9.46 8.13 6.11
CA ILE A 162 8.19 8.73 6.53
C ILE A 162 7.31 7.64 7.13
N ARG A 163 6.78 7.89 8.33
CA ARG A 163 5.83 7.00 9.00
C ARG A 163 4.44 7.61 9.10
N LEU A 164 3.43 6.74 9.05
CA LEU A 164 2.07 7.08 9.44
C LEU A 164 2.03 7.45 10.93
N LYS A 165 1.28 8.48 11.30
CA LYS A 165 1.03 8.88 12.69
C LYS A 165 -0.34 8.36 13.11
N VAL A 166 -0.40 7.11 13.60
CA VAL A 166 -1.65 6.50 14.07
C VAL A 166 -2.08 7.16 15.40
N PRO A 167 -3.35 7.51 15.62
CA PRO A 167 -3.80 7.99 16.92
C PRO A 167 -3.50 7.00 18.04
N ASN A 168 -2.98 7.47 19.19
CA ASN A 168 -2.57 6.60 20.30
C ASN A 168 -3.75 5.93 21.03
N SER A 169 -4.97 6.41 20.79
CA SER A 169 -6.19 5.93 21.44
C SER A 169 -7.36 5.90 20.48
N GLY A 170 -8.45 5.25 20.86
CA GLY A 170 -9.62 5.08 20.03
C GLY A 170 -9.55 3.82 19.16
N GLU A 171 -10.45 3.75 18.21
CA GLU A 171 -10.59 2.61 17.31
C GLU A 171 -10.68 3.07 15.86
N THR A 172 -10.08 2.30 14.97
CA THR A 172 -10.34 2.37 13.54
C THR A 172 -11.49 1.43 13.20
N VAL A 173 -12.56 1.97 12.66
CA VAL A 173 -13.80 1.21 12.37
C VAL A 173 -14.10 1.30 10.88
N PHE A 174 -14.37 0.16 10.26
CA PHE A 174 -14.82 0.11 8.87
C PHE A 174 -15.83 -1.02 8.66
N LYS A 175 -16.66 -0.87 7.62
CA LYS A 175 -17.67 -1.87 7.27
C LYS A 175 -17.16 -2.74 6.11
N ASP A 176 -16.77 -3.97 6.42
CA ASP A 176 -16.44 -4.98 5.42
C ASP A 176 -17.74 -5.57 4.84
N ARG A 177 -17.77 -5.75 3.51
CA ARG A 177 -18.99 -6.27 2.84
C ARG A 177 -19.32 -7.71 3.18
N LEU A 178 -18.31 -8.52 3.52
CA LEU A 178 -18.46 -9.95 3.81
C LEU A 178 -18.51 -10.22 5.31
N ARG A 179 -17.76 -9.44 6.11
CA ARG A 179 -17.57 -9.67 7.55
C ARG A 179 -18.36 -8.70 8.43
N GLY A 180 -19.03 -7.70 7.84
CA GLY A 180 -19.74 -6.67 8.58
C GLY A 180 -18.82 -5.61 9.18
N GLU A 181 -19.17 -5.06 10.33
CA GLU A 181 -18.37 -4.03 11.00
C GLU A 181 -17.11 -4.66 11.64
N ILE A 182 -15.95 -4.11 11.30
CA ILE A 182 -14.65 -4.49 11.87
C ILE A 182 -14.14 -3.31 12.67
N ARG A 183 -13.71 -3.59 13.92
CA ARG A 183 -13.13 -2.62 14.85
C ARG A 183 -11.74 -3.07 15.22
N VAL A 184 -10.78 -2.16 15.12
CA VAL A 184 -9.38 -2.41 15.51
C VAL A 184 -8.95 -1.30 16.45
N SER A 185 -8.47 -1.65 17.64
CA SER A 185 -7.90 -0.67 18.56
C SER A 185 -6.69 0.02 17.91
N ASN A 186 -6.65 1.34 17.93
CA ASN A 186 -5.52 2.09 17.39
C ASN A 186 -4.19 1.72 18.08
N ALA A 187 -4.24 1.31 19.35
CA ALA A 187 -3.08 0.80 20.08
C ALA A 187 -2.50 -0.49 19.48
N GLU A 188 -3.26 -1.20 18.64
CA GLU A 188 -2.81 -2.40 17.93
C GLU A 188 -2.27 -2.10 16.53
N ILE A 189 -2.34 -0.86 16.07
CA ILE A 189 -1.84 -0.43 14.76
C ILE A 189 -0.47 0.21 14.96
N ASP A 190 0.53 -0.27 14.23
CA ASP A 190 1.88 0.31 14.26
C ASP A 190 1.97 1.56 13.36
N ASP A 191 2.87 2.48 13.69
CA ASP A 191 3.24 3.61 12.82
C ASP A 191 4.03 3.07 11.63
N GLN A 192 3.32 2.59 10.62
CA GLN A 192 3.89 1.95 9.42
C GLN A 192 4.77 2.91 8.63
N VAL A 193 5.87 2.40 8.08
CA VAL A 193 6.66 3.16 7.11
C VAL A 193 5.83 3.32 5.83
N LEU A 194 5.67 4.55 5.39
CA LEU A 194 4.98 4.92 4.15
C LEU A 194 5.96 5.13 3.01
N ILE A 195 7.04 5.91 3.26
CA ILE A 195 8.14 6.13 2.30
C ILE A 195 9.43 5.61 2.91
N LYS A 196 10.16 4.85 2.12
CA LYS A 196 11.48 4.31 2.44
C LYS A 196 12.58 5.38 2.26
N THR A 197 13.79 5.09 2.75
CA THR A 197 14.96 5.97 2.60
C THR A 197 15.38 6.21 1.14
N ASP A 198 15.05 5.31 0.24
CA ASP A 198 15.28 5.43 -1.20
C ASP A 198 14.23 6.27 -1.94
N GLY A 199 13.25 6.84 -1.21
CA GLY A 199 12.16 7.65 -1.74
C GLY A 199 10.99 6.84 -2.31
N PHE A 200 11.09 5.51 -2.38
CA PHE A 200 9.99 4.68 -2.85
C PHE A 200 8.94 4.43 -1.75
N PRO A 201 7.65 4.36 -2.12
CA PRO A 201 6.61 4.01 -1.17
C PRO A 201 6.75 2.55 -0.73
N THR A 202 6.24 2.26 0.45
CA THR A 202 5.95 0.89 0.84
C THR A 202 4.64 0.42 0.21
N TYR A 203 4.42 -0.89 0.23
CA TYR A 203 3.14 -1.48 -0.19
C TYR A 203 1.94 -0.81 0.50
N HIS A 204 2.04 -0.50 1.78
CA HIS A 204 0.95 0.11 2.55
C HIS A 204 0.49 1.46 2.00
N LEU A 205 1.42 2.31 1.58
CA LEU A 205 1.06 3.59 0.97
C LEU A 205 0.58 3.40 -0.48
N ALA A 206 1.39 2.72 -1.29
CA ALA A 206 1.15 2.64 -2.72
C ALA A 206 -0.19 1.96 -3.04
N ASN A 207 -0.48 0.83 -2.36
CA ASN A 207 -1.72 0.08 -2.56
C ASN A 207 -2.96 0.94 -2.26
N VAL A 208 -2.97 1.64 -1.12
CA VAL A 208 -4.11 2.48 -0.73
C VAL A 208 -4.24 3.69 -1.65
N ALA A 209 -3.12 4.37 -1.96
CA ALA A 209 -3.11 5.53 -2.84
C ALA A 209 -3.69 5.22 -4.22
N ASP A 210 -3.30 4.07 -4.79
CA ASP A 210 -3.74 3.66 -6.11
C ASP A 210 -5.19 3.16 -6.13
N ASP A 211 -5.66 2.53 -5.05
CA ASP A 211 -7.02 1.99 -5.00
C ASP A 211 -8.09 3.06 -4.74
N ILE A 212 -7.71 4.27 -4.32
CA ILE A 212 -8.62 5.41 -4.10
C ILE A 212 -8.57 6.49 -5.20
N SER A 213 -7.65 6.34 -6.17
CA SER A 213 -7.41 7.34 -7.23
C SER A 213 -8.23 7.13 -8.51
#